data_87f7e439a99c687065d18580bf353cf5
#
_entry.id   87f7e439a99c687065d18580bf353cf5
#
_cell.length_a   1.000
_cell.length_b   1.000
_cell.length_c   1.000
_cell.angle_alpha   90.00
_cell.angle_beta   90.00
_cell.angle_gamma   90.00
#
_symmetry.space_group_name_H-M   'P 1'
#
loop_
_entity.id
_entity.type
_entity.pdbx_description
1 polymer ?
#
loop_
_entity_poly.entity_id
_entity_poly.type
_entity_poly.pdbx_seq_one_letter_code
_entity_poly.pdbx_strand_id
1 'polypeptide(L)'
;MRLLSIIELGGYPNLMPLYQSLGYTVDVVNSQRKARSYLKKTVPDVIVAEYNAQSDFRDRSSNLETLMAILQKQPQVRLLVFYLPEHAERFEKFRALHRVDEAVAFPVTEEKVRAALLEIDGCC
;
A
#
# COMPACT_ATOMS: atom_id res chain seq x y z
N MET A 1 2.39 -10.33 -13.34
CA MET A 1 1.54 -9.33 -12.63
C MET A 1 2.38 -8.12 -12.27
N ARG A 2 1.76 -6.98 -12.19
CA ARG A 2 2.46 -5.73 -11.96
C ARG A 2 2.16 -5.20 -10.56
N LEU A 3 3.19 -4.79 -9.86
CA LEU A 3 3.09 -4.25 -8.50
C LEU A 3 3.67 -2.84 -8.47
N LEU A 4 2.91 -1.90 -7.92
CA LEU A 4 3.40 -0.54 -7.70
C LEU A 4 3.76 -0.37 -6.24
N SER A 5 5.03 -0.07 -5.96
CA SER A 5 5.51 0.14 -4.61
C SER A 5 5.70 1.64 -4.38
N ILE A 6 4.93 2.19 -3.44
CA ILE A 6 5.01 3.61 -3.08
C ILE A 6 5.80 3.72 -1.80
N ILE A 7 7.05 4.17 -1.91
CA ILE A 7 7.96 4.27 -0.76
C ILE A 7 8.15 5.74 -0.43
N GLU A 8 7.53 6.18 0.65
CA GLU A 8 7.62 7.58 1.07
C GLU A 8 8.62 7.77 2.20
N LEU A 9 8.50 7.00 3.25
CA LEU A 9 9.40 7.07 4.40
C LEU A 9 10.38 5.90 4.42
N GLY A 10 9.95 4.75 3.97
CA GLY A 10 10.79 3.57 3.99
C GLY A 10 10.93 3.00 5.40
N GLY A 11 12.15 2.60 5.74
CA GLY A 11 12.41 2.04 7.05
C GLY A 11 12.15 0.56 7.14
N TYR A 12 12.15 -0.14 6.01
CA TYR A 12 11.98 -1.58 5.96
C TYR A 12 12.93 -2.16 4.91
N PRO A 13 13.13 -3.48 4.93
CA PRO A 13 14.12 -4.08 4.02
C PRO A 13 13.74 -3.91 2.56
N ASN A 14 14.73 -4.09 1.69
CA ASN A 14 14.48 -4.06 0.27
C ASN A 14 13.64 -5.29 -0.11
N LEU A 15 12.40 -5.05 -0.49
CA LEU A 15 11.45 -6.12 -0.79
C LEU A 15 11.41 -6.48 -2.28
N MET A 16 12.21 -5.80 -3.09
CA MET A 16 12.23 -6.05 -4.53
C MET A 16 12.48 -7.52 -4.88
N PRO A 17 13.50 -8.18 -4.29
CA PRO A 17 13.71 -9.60 -4.60
C PRO A 17 12.50 -10.47 -4.24
N LEU A 18 11.85 -10.16 -3.13
CA LEU A 18 10.67 -10.91 -2.72
C LEU A 18 9.55 -10.75 -3.75
N TYR A 19 9.26 -9.52 -4.16
CA TYR A 19 8.21 -9.27 -5.14
C TYR A 19 8.51 -10.01 -6.44
N GLN A 20 9.76 -9.95 -6.89
CA GLN A 20 10.15 -10.62 -8.13
C GLN A 20 10.03 -12.14 -8.01
N SER A 21 10.36 -12.69 -6.85
CA SER A 21 10.26 -14.13 -6.64
C SER A 21 8.80 -14.60 -6.66
N LEU A 22 7.88 -13.72 -6.38
CA LEU A 22 6.45 -14.04 -6.42
C LEU A 22 5.82 -13.76 -7.79
N GLY A 23 6.63 -13.38 -8.76
CA GLY A 23 6.16 -13.20 -10.13
C GLY A 23 5.72 -11.80 -10.49
N TYR A 24 6.02 -10.81 -9.66
CA TYR A 24 5.63 -9.44 -9.93
C TYR A 24 6.68 -8.69 -10.72
N THR A 25 6.22 -7.87 -11.66
CA THR A 25 7.04 -6.81 -12.25
C THR A 25 6.79 -5.57 -11.40
N VAL A 26 7.85 -5.00 -10.84
CA VAL A 26 7.73 -3.97 -9.82
C VAL A 26 8.12 -2.60 -10.38
N ASP A 27 7.25 -1.63 -10.17
CA ASP A 27 7.57 -0.22 -10.40
C ASP A 27 7.58 0.46 -9.04
N VAL A 28 8.54 1.37 -8.83
CA VAL A 28 8.71 2.04 -7.55
C VAL A 28 8.55 3.54 -7.76
N VAL A 29 7.73 4.17 -6.92
CA VAL A 29 7.64 5.62 -6.86
C VAL A 29 7.85 6.06 -5.43
N ASN A 30 8.23 7.32 -5.24
CA ASN A 30 8.58 7.80 -3.91
C ASN A 30 7.67 8.91 -3.41
N SER A 31 6.52 9.08 -4.02
CA SER A 31 5.54 10.07 -3.56
C SER A 31 4.16 9.71 -4.05
N GLN A 32 3.16 10.25 -3.37
CA GLN A 32 1.77 10.07 -3.80
C GLN A 32 1.52 10.75 -5.15
N ARG A 33 2.19 11.87 -5.37
CA ARG A 33 2.06 12.58 -6.64
C ARG A 33 2.51 11.70 -7.81
N LYS A 34 3.66 11.05 -7.66
CA LYS A 34 4.18 10.15 -8.69
C LYS A 34 3.29 8.93 -8.86
N ALA A 35 2.72 8.45 -7.76
CA ALA A 35 1.80 7.33 -7.83
C ALA A 35 0.55 7.71 -8.64
N ARG A 36 0.02 8.90 -8.43
CA ARG A 36 -1.14 9.35 -9.19
C ARG A 36 -0.82 9.46 -10.68
N SER A 37 0.35 9.98 -11.00
CA SER A 37 0.78 10.07 -12.41
C SER A 37 0.89 8.69 -13.03
N TYR A 38 1.45 7.75 -12.30
CA TYR A 38 1.58 6.37 -12.74
C TYR A 38 0.21 5.77 -13.04
N LEU A 39 -0.74 5.97 -12.13
CA LEU A 39 -2.06 5.36 -12.24
C LEU A 39 -2.91 5.94 -13.38
N LYS A 40 -2.54 7.10 -13.88
CA LYS A 40 -3.21 7.65 -15.07
C LYS A 40 -2.86 6.86 -16.32
N LYS A 41 -1.72 6.19 -16.33
CA LYS A 41 -1.21 5.50 -17.52
C LYS A 41 -1.24 3.99 -17.39
N THR A 42 -1.13 3.47 -16.17
CA THR A 42 -0.97 2.04 -15.95
C THR A 42 -1.83 1.62 -14.76
N VAL A 43 -2.50 0.49 -14.90
CA VAL A 43 -3.27 -0.09 -13.80
C VAL A 43 -2.49 -1.31 -13.29
N PRO A 44 -1.91 -1.24 -12.07
CA PRO A 44 -1.21 -2.38 -11.53
C PRO A 44 -2.19 -3.40 -10.96
N ASP A 45 -1.70 -4.60 -10.68
CA ASP A 45 -2.51 -5.62 -10.01
C ASP A 45 -2.52 -5.40 -8.50
N VAL A 46 -1.39 -4.95 -7.96
CA VAL A 46 -1.24 -4.72 -6.52
C VAL A 46 -0.53 -3.39 -6.29
N ILE A 47 -0.97 -2.66 -5.28
CA ILE A 47 -0.28 -1.47 -4.80
C ILE A 47 0.16 -1.72 -3.36
N VAL A 48 1.44 -1.43 -3.07
CA VAL A 48 1.98 -1.47 -1.72
C VAL A 48 2.24 -0.02 -1.31
N ALA A 49 1.60 0.41 -0.23
CA ALA A 49 1.69 1.80 0.22
C ALA A 49 1.96 1.87 1.71
N GLU A 50 2.35 3.04 2.19
CA GLU A 50 2.59 3.30 3.60
C GLU A 50 1.49 4.19 4.14
N TYR A 51 0.92 3.83 5.29
CA TYR A 51 -0.06 4.65 5.95
C TYR A 51 0.66 5.63 6.88
N ASN A 52 0.46 6.91 6.66
CA ASN A 52 0.96 7.96 7.51
C ASN A 52 -0.21 8.77 8.02
N ALA A 53 -0.47 8.67 9.31
CA ALA A 53 -1.48 9.49 9.93
C ALA A 53 -0.89 10.89 10.10
N GLN A 54 -1.48 11.85 9.43
CA GLN A 54 -1.05 13.23 9.58
C GLN A 54 -1.47 13.71 10.96
N SER A 55 -0.49 14.05 11.77
CA SER A 55 -0.78 14.64 13.05
C SER A 55 -1.07 16.11 12.92
N ASP A 56 -1.21 16.56 11.72
CA ASP A 56 -1.49 17.93 11.40
C ASP A 56 -2.85 18.32 11.94
N PHE A 57 -2.98 19.52 12.38
CA PHE A 57 -4.22 20.06 12.90
C PHE A 57 -5.26 20.28 11.81
N ARG A 58 -4.94 20.02 10.59
CA ARG A 58 -5.92 19.99 9.53
C ARG A 58 -6.66 18.68 9.62
N ASP A 59 -7.80 18.61 9.03
CA ASP A 59 -8.61 17.41 9.11
C ASP A 59 -8.21 16.33 8.13
N ARG A 60 -7.00 16.33 7.68
CA ARG A 60 -6.49 15.26 6.85
C ARG A 60 -6.27 14.04 7.70
N SER A 61 -6.85 12.93 7.32
CA SER A 61 -6.71 11.72 8.10
C SER A 61 -5.48 10.93 7.71
N SER A 62 -5.04 11.01 6.46
CA SER A 62 -3.86 10.26 6.04
C SER A 62 -3.35 10.74 4.69
N ASN A 63 -2.17 10.22 4.33
CA ASN A 63 -1.57 10.46 3.03
C ASN A 63 -2.25 9.67 1.90
N LEU A 64 -3.14 8.75 2.24
CA LEU A 64 -3.72 7.83 1.26
C LEU A 64 -5.09 8.25 0.74
N GLU A 65 -5.62 9.37 1.19
CA GLU A 65 -6.98 9.80 0.82
C GLU A 65 -7.17 9.90 -0.69
N THR A 66 -6.25 10.56 -1.35
CA THR A 66 -6.35 10.74 -2.80
C THR A 66 -6.20 9.43 -3.53
N LEU A 67 -5.29 8.59 -3.05
CA LEU A 67 -5.10 7.26 -3.63
C LEU A 67 -6.37 6.44 -3.55
N MET A 68 -7.03 6.48 -2.39
CA MET A 68 -8.26 5.72 -2.20
C MET A 68 -9.35 6.18 -3.16
N ALA A 69 -9.42 7.50 -3.41
CA ALA A 69 -10.38 8.02 -4.36
C ALA A 69 -10.16 7.46 -5.76
N ILE A 70 -8.91 7.33 -6.16
CA ILE A 70 -8.57 6.74 -7.45
C ILE A 70 -8.96 5.26 -7.48
N LEU A 71 -8.64 4.53 -6.41
CA LEU A 71 -8.88 3.10 -6.37
C LEU A 71 -10.36 2.73 -6.33
N GLN A 72 -11.23 3.65 -5.90
CA GLN A 72 -12.66 3.41 -5.99
C GLN A 72 -13.11 3.18 -7.42
N LYS A 73 -12.39 3.74 -8.37
CA LYS A 73 -12.70 3.59 -9.79
C LYS A 73 -11.97 2.41 -10.42
N GLN A 74 -11.13 1.74 -9.65
CA GLN A 74 -10.33 0.61 -10.12
C GLN A 74 -10.43 -0.54 -9.12
N PRO A 75 -11.61 -1.13 -8.96
CA PRO A 75 -11.84 -2.10 -7.89
C PRO A 75 -11.03 -3.39 -8.04
N GLN A 76 -10.46 -3.64 -9.21
CA GLN A 76 -9.65 -4.84 -9.43
C GLN A 76 -8.25 -4.71 -8.82
N VAL A 77 -7.82 -3.49 -8.48
CA VAL A 77 -6.49 -3.28 -7.89
C VAL A 77 -6.53 -3.64 -6.41
N ARG A 78 -5.58 -4.46 -5.98
CA ARG A 78 -5.45 -4.86 -4.59
C ARG A 78 -4.50 -3.91 -3.86
N LEU A 79 -4.76 -3.68 -2.59
CA LEU A 79 -3.99 -2.73 -1.80
C LEU A 79 -3.42 -3.40 -0.55
N LEU A 80 -2.10 -3.31 -0.40
CA LEU A 80 -1.38 -3.73 0.80
C LEU A 80 -0.82 -2.48 1.45
N VAL A 81 -1.05 -2.29 2.75
CA VAL A 81 -0.64 -1.09 3.47
C VAL A 81 0.26 -1.45 4.64
N PHE A 82 1.37 -0.74 4.78
CA PHE A 82 2.26 -0.83 5.94
C PHE A 82 1.91 0.31 6.89
N TYR A 83 1.78 0.02 8.17
CA TYR A 83 1.44 1.03 9.16
C TYR A 83 2.23 0.86 10.44
N LEU A 84 2.45 1.97 11.15
CA LEU A 84 3.12 1.94 12.44
C LEU A 84 2.13 1.52 13.52
N PRO A 85 2.55 0.66 14.48
CA PRO A 85 1.64 0.25 15.56
C PRO A 85 1.07 1.41 16.35
N GLU A 86 1.85 2.48 16.49
CA GLU A 86 1.37 3.67 17.20
C GLU A 86 0.23 4.38 16.47
N HIS A 87 0.02 4.08 15.20
CA HIS A 87 -1.07 4.62 14.41
C HIS A 87 -2.19 3.60 14.21
N ALA A 88 -2.13 2.47 14.89
CA ALA A 88 -3.06 1.36 14.64
C ALA A 88 -4.52 1.79 14.80
N GLU A 89 -4.82 2.59 15.81
CA GLU A 89 -6.19 3.02 16.06
C GLU A 89 -6.72 3.86 14.91
N ARG A 90 -5.92 4.81 14.44
CA ARG A 90 -6.31 5.64 13.31
C ARG A 90 -6.42 4.82 12.03
N PHE A 91 -5.52 3.86 11.88
CA PHE A 91 -5.54 3.00 10.71
C PHE A 91 -6.81 2.14 10.69
N GLU A 92 -7.26 1.66 11.83
CA GLU A 92 -8.49 0.88 11.89
C GLU A 92 -9.68 1.71 11.44
N LYS A 93 -9.73 2.97 11.84
CA LYS A 93 -10.78 3.88 11.38
C LYS A 93 -10.71 4.11 9.88
N PHE A 94 -9.50 4.27 9.36
CA PHE A 94 -9.29 4.41 7.93
C PHE A 94 -9.76 3.18 7.19
N ARG A 95 -9.41 1.99 7.70
CA ARG A 95 -9.77 0.73 7.08
C ARG A 95 -11.27 0.49 7.07
N ALA A 96 -11.98 1.03 8.06
CA ALA A 96 -13.43 0.92 8.12
C ALA A 96 -14.11 1.73 7.01
N LEU A 97 -13.44 2.78 6.55
CA LEU A 97 -13.99 3.65 5.51
C LEU A 97 -13.51 3.30 4.11
N HIS A 98 -12.40 2.60 3.99
CA HIS A 98 -11.78 2.30 2.70
C HIS A 98 -11.38 0.85 2.63
N ARG A 99 -11.43 0.29 1.43
CA ARG A 99 -11.04 -1.10 1.25
C ARG A 99 -9.52 -1.22 1.27
N VAL A 100 -9.00 -1.95 2.24
CA VAL A 100 -7.60 -2.32 2.32
C VAL A 100 -7.57 -3.85 2.31
N ASP A 101 -6.93 -4.44 1.32
CA ASP A 101 -6.96 -5.90 1.17
C ASP A 101 -6.10 -6.59 2.22
N GLU A 102 -4.93 -6.06 2.51
CA GLU A 102 -4.06 -6.60 3.54
C GLU A 102 -3.30 -5.46 4.20
N ALA A 103 -2.85 -5.69 5.42
CA ALA A 103 -2.10 -4.69 6.16
C ALA A 103 -0.98 -5.36 6.95
N VAL A 104 0.18 -4.70 7.03
CA VAL A 104 1.32 -5.19 7.78
C VAL A 104 1.78 -4.09 8.72
N ALA A 105 1.87 -4.43 10.00
CA ALA A 105 2.39 -3.49 11.01
C ALA A 105 3.91 -3.51 11.01
N PHE A 106 4.52 -2.36 11.26
CA PHE A 106 5.97 -2.33 11.49
C PHE A 106 6.30 -3.11 12.77
N PRO A 107 7.45 -3.75 12.81
CA PRO A 107 8.49 -3.81 11.77
C PRO A 107 8.05 -4.67 10.59
N VAL A 108 8.26 -4.14 9.40
CA VAL A 108 7.93 -4.86 8.17
C VAL A 108 9.03 -5.86 7.86
N THR A 109 8.67 -7.11 7.64
CA THR A 109 9.61 -8.16 7.31
C THR A 109 9.18 -8.86 6.04
N GLU A 110 10.13 -9.55 5.41
CA GLU A 110 9.83 -10.31 4.21
C GLU A 110 8.76 -11.36 4.46
N GLU A 111 8.82 -12.02 5.61
CA GLU A 111 7.85 -13.05 5.95
C GLU A 111 6.43 -12.50 6.02
N LYS A 112 6.27 -11.36 6.68
CA LYS A 112 4.96 -10.73 6.81
C LYS A 112 4.41 -10.29 5.45
N VAL A 113 5.28 -9.71 4.63
CA VAL A 113 4.87 -9.23 3.32
C VAL A 113 4.53 -10.40 2.40
N ARG A 114 5.34 -11.46 2.44
CA ARG A 114 5.05 -12.65 1.65
C ARG A 114 3.69 -13.23 2.02
N ALA A 115 3.42 -13.35 3.32
CA ALA A 115 2.14 -13.89 3.77
C ALA A 115 0.97 -13.03 3.29
N ALA A 116 1.12 -11.71 3.39
CA ALA A 116 0.08 -10.79 2.94
C ALA A 116 -0.17 -10.89 1.45
N LEU A 117 0.89 -10.97 0.66
CA LEU A 117 0.74 -11.07 -0.80
C LEU A 117 0.15 -12.40 -1.21
N LEU A 118 0.49 -13.47 -0.51
CA LEU A 118 -0.09 -14.78 -0.80
C LEU A 118 -1.58 -14.80 -0.46
N GLU A 119 -1.98 -14.09 0.59
CA GLU A 119 -3.40 -13.97 0.91
C GLU A 119 -4.15 -13.21 -0.19
N ILE A 120 -3.55 -12.17 -0.73
CA ILE A 120 -4.15 -11.41 -1.81
C ILE A 120 -4.32 -12.30 -3.04
N ASP A 121 -3.26 -13.02 -3.40
CA ASP A 121 -3.29 -13.89 -4.58
C ASP A 121 -4.19 -15.11 -4.38
N GLY A 122 -4.20 -15.63 -3.18
CA GLY A 122 -4.86 -16.88 -2.88
C GLY A 122 -6.32 -16.75 -2.54
N CYS A 123 -6.85 -15.54 -2.55
CA CYS A 123 -8.22 -15.34 -2.10
C CYS A 123 -9.25 -15.80 -3.12
N CYS A 124 -8.81 -16.45 -4.15
CA CYS A 124 -9.77 -17.01 -5.11
C CYS A 124 -10.05 -18.45 -4.87
#